data_08516f9d00deba483a53b7b6a78becff
#
_entry.id   08516f9d00deba483a53b7b6a78becff
#
_cell.length_a   1.000
_cell.length_b   1.000
_cell.length_c   1.000
_cell.angle_alpha   90.00
_cell.angle_beta   90.00
_cell.angle_gamma   90.00
#
_symmetry.space_group_name_H-M   'P 1'
#
loop_
_entity.id
_entity.type
_entity.pdbx_description
1 polymer ?
#
loop_
_entity_poly.entity_id
_entity_poly.type
_entity_poly.pdbx_seq_one_letter_code
_entity_poly.pdbx_strand_id
1 'polypeptide(L)'
;MIRSIAMPADANPSGDIFGGWLMSQMDLAGANAAGRRSRGRCVTVAVDGMVFHEPVFVGDEVSLYGEVIRVGRTSMTIRVEAWRRSRTSDTRSKVTEAMFTYVAVDEDRKPRPVGGEK
;
A
#
# COMPACT_ATOMS: atom_id res chain seq x y z
N MET A 1 1.69 7.57 5.81
CA MET A 1 1.44 7.94 4.41
C MET A 1 2.74 7.94 3.64
N ILE A 2 2.73 7.44 2.42
CA ILE A 2 3.90 7.45 1.53
C ILE A 2 3.55 8.30 0.33
N ARG A 3 4.52 9.03 -0.19
CA ARG A 3 4.32 9.86 -1.38
C ARG A 3 5.50 9.64 -2.32
N SER A 4 5.20 9.37 -3.58
CA SER A 4 6.21 9.10 -4.60
C SER A 4 5.84 9.81 -5.88
N ILE A 5 6.86 10.03 -6.73
CA ILE A 5 6.64 10.56 -8.06
C ILE A 5 6.85 9.41 -9.04
N ALA A 6 5.88 9.20 -9.93
CA ALA A 6 5.99 8.15 -10.93
C ALA A 6 7.02 8.56 -11.98
N MET A 7 7.99 7.70 -12.23
CA MET A 7 9.13 8.00 -13.09
C MET A 7 9.06 7.21 -14.38
N PRO A 8 9.79 7.62 -15.43
CA PRO A 8 9.78 6.88 -16.70
C PRO A 8 10.13 5.41 -16.56
N ALA A 9 11.03 5.05 -15.64
CA ALA A 9 11.41 3.66 -15.44
C ALA A 9 10.24 2.81 -14.93
N ASP A 10 9.17 3.44 -14.42
CA ASP A 10 8.02 2.76 -13.87
C ASP A 10 6.91 2.59 -14.91
N ALA A 11 7.13 3.06 -16.13
CA ALA A 11 6.09 3.06 -17.16
C ALA A 11 6.19 1.83 -18.06
N ASN A 12 5.03 1.42 -18.58
CA ASN A 12 4.98 0.36 -19.56
C ASN A 12 5.21 0.96 -20.96
N PRO A 13 5.32 0.13 -22.03
CA PRO A 13 5.56 0.65 -23.37
C PRO A 13 4.50 1.62 -23.87
N SER A 14 3.30 1.57 -23.33
CA SER A 14 2.23 2.48 -23.74
C SER A 14 2.27 3.82 -23.01
N GLY A 15 3.20 4.01 -22.08
CA GLY A 15 3.35 5.27 -21.36
C GLY A 15 2.60 5.35 -20.04
N ASP A 16 1.85 4.32 -19.69
CA ASP A 16 1.16 4.27 -18.41
C ASP A 16 2.07 3.61 -17.38
N ILE A 17 1.88 3.97 -16.12
CA ILE A 17 2.64 3.35 -15.04
C ILE A 17 2.13 1.93 -14.83
N PHE A 18 3.04 0.99 -14.63
CA PHE A 18 2.67 -0.41 -14.36
C PHE A 18 1.82 -0.51 -13.11
N GLY A 19 0.75 -1.31 -13.19
CA GLY A 19 -0.05 -1.61 -12.02
C GLY A 19 0.77 -2.26 -10.91
N GLY A 20 1.73 -3.10 -11.28
CA GLY A 20 2.61 -3.73 -10.31
C GLY A 20 3.45 -2.73 -9.53
N TRP A 21 3.90 -1.64 -10.18
CA TRP A 21 4.61 -0.59 -9.47
C TRP A 21 3.71 0.03 -8.40
N LEU A 22 2.46 0.31 -8.77
CA LEU A 22 1.54 0.91 -7.82
C LEU A 22 1.25 -0.05 -6.67
N MET A 23 1.06 -1.33 -6.97
CA MET A 23 0.84 -2.33 -5.92
C MET A 23 2.02 -2.41 -4.97
N SER A 24 3.25 -2.30 -5.47
CA SER A 24 4.42 -2.34 -4.61
C SER A 24 4.46 -1.12 -3.68
N GLN A 25 4.08 0.04 -4.18
CA GLN A 25 4.01 1.25 -3.36
C GLN A 25 2.93 1.10 -2.28
N MET A 26 1.79 0.53 -2.66
CA MET A 26 0.69 0.31 -1.71
C MET A 26 1.11 -0.70 -0.64
N ASP A 27 1.87 -1.73 -1.02
CA ASP A 27 2.36 -2.71 -0.07
C ASP A 27 3.32 -2.06 0.93
N LEU A 28 4.17 -1.14 0.46
CA LEU A 28 5.06 -0.41 1.36
C LEU A 28 4.26 0.40 2.39
N ALA A 29 3.20 1.07 1.94
CA ALA A 29 2.37 1.85 2.85
C ALA A 29 1.65 0.96 3.86
N GLY A 30 1.10 -0.17 3.38
CA GLY A 30 0.42 -1.11 4.26
C GLY A 30 1.38 -1.74 5.25
N ALA A 31 2.56 -2.15 4.77
CA ALA A 31 3.56 -2.76 5.63
C ALA A 31 4.05 -1.78 6.70
N ASN A 32 4.17 -0.50 6.36
CA ASN A 32 4.55 0.50 7.33
C ASN A 32 3.50 0.61 8.43
N ALA A 33 2.22 0.65 8.06
CA ALA A 33 1.13 0.71 9.04
C ALA A 33 1.12 -0.55 9.91
N ALA A 34 1.26 -1.73 9.28
CA ALA A 34 1.25 -2.99 10.01
C ALA A 34 2.45 -3.10 10.95
N GLY A 35 3.62 -2.70 10.48
CA GLY A 35 4.83 -2.76 11.30
C GLY A 35 4.74 -1.85 12.50
N ARG A 36 4.16 -0.67 12.33
CA ARG A 36 3.99 0.26 13.45
C ARG A 36 2.99 -0.29 14.46
N ARG A 37 1.88 -0.87 13.97
CA ARG A 37 0.86 -1.40 14.87
C ARG A 37 1.36 -2.60 15.66
N SER A 38 2.11 -3.50 15.01
CA SER A 38 2.58 -4.73 15.64
C SER A 38 3.97 -4.56 16.29
N ARG A 39 4.60 -3.41 16.05
CA ARG A 39 5.92 -3.09 16.59
C ARG A 39 6.97 -4.09 16.16
N GLY A 40 6.94 -4.45 14.90
CA GLY A 40 7.94 -5.38 14.40
C GLY A 40 7.64 -5.83 12.99
N ARG A 41 8.22 -6.95 12.66
CA ARG A 41 8.23 -7.48 11.32
C ARG A 41 6.90 -8.07 10.94
N CYS A 42 6.49 -7.83 9.70
CA CYS A 42 5.25 -8.35 9.15
C CYS A 42 5.49 -8.82 7.73
N VAL A 43 4.69 -9.78 7.28
CA VAL A 43 4.72 -10.22 5.89
C VAL A 43 3.34 -10.07 5.29
N THR A 44 3.31 -9.75 3.99
CA THR A 44 2.07 -9.62 3.23
C THR A 44 1.59 -11.01 2.85
N VAL A 45 0.35 -11.34 3.16
CA VAL A 45 -0.18 -12.66 2.84
C VAL A 45 -1.36 -12.62 1.88
N ALA A 46 -2.01 -11.48 1.71
CA ALA A 46 -3.16 -11.40 0.80
C ALA A 46 -3.45 -9.96 0.41
N VAL A 47 -3.98 -9.79 -0.78
CA VAL A 47 -4.48 -8.52 -1.27
C VAL A 47 -5.83 -8.78 -1.91
N ASP A 48 -6.86 -8.08 -1.46
CA ASP A 48 -8.21 -8.28 -1.93
C ASP A 48 -8.82 -7.00 -2.49
N GLY A 49 -9.65 -7.16 -3.49
CA GLY A 49 -10.53 -6.10 -3.95
C GLY A 49 -9.87 -4.97 -4.71
N MET A 50 -8.75 -5.22 -5.36
CA MET A 50 -8.05 -4.15 -6.06
C MET A 50 -8.62 -3.96 -7.45
N VAL A 51 -9.18 -2.78 -7.70
CA VAL A 51 -9.67 -2.38 -9.01
C VAL A 51 -9.08 -1.01 -9.31
N PHE A 52 -8.46 -0.86 -10.46
CA PHE A 52 -7.88 0.42 -10.85
C PHE A 52 -8.95 1.25 -11.55
N HIS A 53 -9.25 2.41 -11.00
CA HIS A 53 -10.28 3.31 -11.54
C HIS A 53 -9.70 4.33 -12.51
N GLU A 54 -8.40 4.62 -12.38
CA GLU A 54 -7.72 5.60 -13.21
C GLU A 54 -6.30 5.17 -13.48
N PRO A 55 -5.73 5.56 -14.63
CA PRO A 55 -4.31 5.29 -14.88
C PRO A 55 -3.44 6.29 -14.11
N VAL A 56 -2.18 5.93 -13.92
CA VAL A 56 -1.16 6.82 -13.37
C VAL A 56 -0.15 7.08 -14.49
N PHE A 57 0.25 8.33 -14.64
CA PHE A 57 1.16 8.72 -15.69
C PHE A 57 2.51 9.18 -15.13
N VAL A 58 3.53 9.13 -15.97
CA VAL A 58 4.85 9.62 -15.58
C VAL A 58 4.72 11.08 -15.13
N GLY A 59 5.31 11.38 -13.98
CA GLY A 59 5.26 12.73 -13.41
C GLY A 59 4.15 12.94 -12.42
N ASP A 60 3.18 12.02 -12.34
CA ASP A 60 2.12 12.14 -11.34
C ASP A 60 2.69 11.95 -9.94
N GLU A 61 2.17 12.73 -9.01
CA GLU A 61 2.45 12.53 -7.60
C GLU A 61 1.46 11.51 -7.07
N VAL A 62 1.97 10.45 -6.49
CA VAL A 62 1.13 9.37 -5.96
C VAL A 62 1.24 9.38 -4.44
N SER A 63 0.10 9.47 -3.77
CA SER A 63 0.02 9.45 -2.31
C SER A 63 -0.69 8.18 -1.87
N LEU A 64 -0.11 7.50 -0.90
CA LEU A 64 -0.60 6.20 -0.45
C LEU A 64 -0.87 6.27 1.04
N TYR A 65 -2.07 5.84 1.41
CA TYR A 65 -2.54 5.91 2.80
C TYR A 65 -2.90 4.51 3.26
N GLY A 66 -2.39 4.11 4.41
CA GLY A 66 -2.72 2.84 5.02
C GLY A 66 -3.42 3.06 6.34
N GLU A 67 -4.51 2.33 6.54
CA GLU A 67 -5.29 2.43 7.76
C GLU A 67 -5.59 1.04 8.29
N VAL A 68 -5.28 0.80 9.56
CA VAL A 68 -5.57 -0.48 10.19
C VAL A 68 -7.08 -0.60 10.38
N ILE A 69 -7.69 -1.59 9.72
CA ILE A 69 -9.12 -1.79 9.78
C ILE A 69 -9.47 -2.85 10.82
N ARG A 70 -8.66 -3.89 10.92
CA ARG A 70 -8.95 -4.98 11.83
C ARG A 70 -7.65 -5.62 12.29
N VAL A 71 -7.63 -6.06 13.54
CA VAL A 71 -6.49 -6.76 14.12
C VAL A 71 -6.98 -8.09 14.64
N GLY A 72 -6.40 -9.19 14.16
CA GLY A 72 -6.62 -10.51 14.69
C GLY A 72 -5.50 -10.86 15.66
N ARG A 73 -5.38 -12.13 16.00
CA ARG A 73 -4.35 -12.55 16.95
C ARG A 73 -2.94 -12.34 16.38
N THR A 74 -2.70 -12.80 15.14
CA THR A 74 -1.40 -12.70 14.50
C THR A 74 -1.47 -11.89 13.21
N SER A 75 -2.65 -11.45 12.80
CA SER A 75 -2.84 -10.79 11.52
C SER A 75 -3.48 -9.43 11.66
N MET A 76 -3.32 -8.63 10.63
CA MET A 76 -3.92 -7.30 10.54
C MET A 76 -4.44 -7.10 9.14
N THR A 77 -5.58 -6.43 9.02
CA THR A 77 -6.09 -6.00 7.73
C THR A 77 -5.91 -4.50 7.64
N ILE A 78 -5.24 -4.07 6.59
CA ILE A 78 -4.94 -2.66 6.34
C ILE A 78 -5.65 -2.25 5.08
N ARG A 79 -6.47 -1.19 5.13
CA ARG A 79 -7.01 -0.61 3.91
C ARG A 79 -5.98 0.35 3.37
N VAL A 80 -5.58 0.15 2.13
CA VAL A 80 -4.60 1.02 1.48
C VAL A 80 -5.28 1.71 0.31
N GLU A 81 -5.15 3.03 0.26
CA GLU A 81 -5.68 3.86 -0.82
C GLU A 81 -4.53 4.49 -1.57
N ALA A 82 -4.66 4.58 -2.88
CA ALA A 82 -3.71 5.26 -3.73
C ALA A 82 -4.42 6.42 -4.43
N TRP A 83 -3.85 7.60 -4.31
CA TRP A 83 -4.37 8.83 -4.90
C TRP A 83 -3.32 9.43 -5.82
N ARG A 84 -3.75 10.07 -6.89
CA ARG A 84 -2.82 10.73 -7.79
C ARG A 84 -3.15 12.20 -7.93
N ARG A 85 -2.13 12.98 -8.24
CA ARG A 85 -2.28 14.37 -8.63
C ARG A 85 -1.34 14.61 -9.80
N SER A 86 -1.89 15.11 -10.91
CA SER A 86 -1.08 15.50 -12.05
C SER A 86 -0.18 16.65 -11.64
N ARG A 87 1.03 16.70 -12.18
CA ARG A 87 1.95 17.78 -11.84
C ARG A 87 1.46 19.15 -12.33
N THR A 88 0.42 19.18 -13.16
CA THR A 88 -0.14 20.43 -13.67
C THR A 88 -1.47 20.79 -13.05
N SER A 89 -1.90 20.06 -12.02
CA SER A 89 -3.20 20.27 -11.41
C SER A 89 -3.10 20.13 -9.90
N ASP A 90 -3.96 20.84 -9.18
CA ASP A 90 -4.04 20.70 -7.74
C ASP A 90 -5.09 19.67 -7.34
N THR A 91 -5.85 19.16 -8.31
CA THR A 91 -6.91 18.21 -8.02
C THR A 91 -6.33 16.80 -7.86
N ARG A 92 -6.74 16.12 -6.80
CA ARG A 92 -6.35 14.74 -6.57
C ARG A 92 -7.52 13.83 -6.89
N SER A 93 -7.23 12.63 -7.36
CA SER A 93 -8.26 11.63 -7.56
C SER A 93 -7.78 10.27 -7.08
N LYS A 94 -8.75 9.45 -6.62
CA LYS A 94 -8.41 8.13 -6.12
C LYS A 94 -8.21 7.18 -7.30
N VAL A 95 -7.06 6.53 -7.31
CA VAL A 95 -6.73 5.57 -8.36
C VAL A 95 -7.29 4.20 -8.03
N THR A 96 -7.09 3.76 -6.80
CA THR A 96 -7.55 2.45 -6.36
C THR A 96 -7.49 2.35 -4.85
N GLU A 97 -8.10 1.30 -4.33
CA GLU A 97 -7.92 0.92 -2.94
C GLU A 97 -8.00 -0.59 -2.85
N ALA A 98 -7.44 -1.15 -1.81
CA ALA A 98 -7.47 -2.59 -1.57
C ALA A 98 -7.29 -2.88 -0.10
N MET A 99 -7.68 -4.09 0.29
CA MET A 99 -7.42 -4.59 1.64
C MET A 99 -6.20 -5.49 1.58
N PHE A 100 -5.19 -5.13 2.34
CA PHE A 100 -3.97 -5.92 2.45
C PHE A 100 -3.97 -6.62 3.80
N THR A 101 -3.66 -7.89 3.80
CA THR A 101 -3.57 -8.66 5.05
C THR A 101 -2.11 -8.95 5.33
N TYR A 102 -1.69 -8.65 6.55
CA TYR A 102 -0.32 -8.86 7.01
C TYR A 102 -0.34 -9.78 8.22
N VAL A 103 0.70 -10.61 8.33
CA VAL A 103 0.89 -11.45 9.50
C VAL A 103 2.17 -10.99 10.21
N ALA A 104 2.06 -10.76 11.50
CA ALA A 104 3.22 -10.42 12.31
C ALA A 104 4.07 -11.67 12.49
N VAL A 105 5.38 -11.54 12.32
CA VAL A 105 6.29 -12.69 12.39
C VAL A 105 7.47 -12.38 13.29
N ASP A 106 8.05 -13.43 13.84
CA ASP A 106 9.26 -13.31 14.67
C ASP A 106 10.51 -13.45 13.80
N GLU A 107 11.67 -13.54 14.44
CA GLU A 107 12.94 -13.62 13.73
C GLU A 107 13.07 -14.90 12.93
N ASP A 108 12.35 -15.94 13.30
CA ASP A 108 12.35 -17.21 12.58
C ASP A 108 11.25 -17.26 11.53
N ARG A 109 10.58 -16.11 11.29
CA ARG A 109 9.52 -15.96 10.32
C ARG A 109 8.27 -16.75 10.68
N LYS A 110 8.08 -17.01 11.95
CA LYS A 110 6.86 -17.68 12.40
C LYS A 110 5.87 -16.66 12.92
N PRO A 111 4.57 -16.93 12.78
CA PRO A 111 3.57 -15.99 13.28
C PRO A 111 3.75 -15.70 14.76
N ARG A 112 3.57 -14.46 15.13
CA ARG A 112 3.59 -14.03 16.52
C ARG A 112 2.38 -13.15 16.78
N PRO A 113 1.96 -13.04 18.04
CA PRO A 113 0.83 -12.14 18.34
C PRO A 113 1.14 -10.70 17.92
N VAL A 114 0.12 -10.03 17.39
CA VAL A 114 0.26 -8.63 17.01
C VAL A 114 0.56 -7.78 18.24
N GLY A 115 0.00 -8.17 19.37
CA GLY A 115 0.25 -7.45 20.61
C GLY A 115 -0.92 -6.58 21.00
N GLY A 116 -0.78 -5.96 22.14
CA GLY A 116 -1.81 -5.27 22.82
C GLY A 116 -2.45 -4.17 22.03
N GLU A 117 -3.46 -3.58 22.57
CA GLU A 117 -4.16 -2.56 21.98
C GLU A 117 -3.49 -1.37 21.98
N LYS A 118 -3.67 -0.81 21.43
CA LYS A 118 -3.21 0.36 21.19
C LYS A 118 -2.84 1.16 21.94
#